data_2e27ac056c8cdf1743225adc1b59dc9a
#
_entry.id   2e27ac056c8cdf1743225adc1b59dc9a
#
_cell.length_a   1.000
_cell.length_b   1.000
_cell.length_c   1.000
_cell.angle_alpha   90.00
_cell.angle_beta   90.00
_cell.angle_gamma   90.00
#
_symmetry.space_group_name_H-M   'P 1'
#
loop_
_entity.id
_entity.type
_entity.pdbx_description
1 polymer ?
#
loop_
_entity_poly.entity_id
_entity_poly.type
_entity_poly.pdbx_seq_one_letter_code
_entity_poly.pdbx_strand_id
1 'polypeptide(L)'
;VERTIIGAVGALEEPQKELLAERLTTLPFVERVVPILKPYKLVSREGHPEPSTIPVGDTTVGGRRLCVVAGPCAVESREQILATAADVKAAGATMLRGGAFKPRTSPYDFQGMKEAGLDLLREARQQTGLPIVTEVVDVHDLERVLEVADILQLGTRNMQNFALLSAVGECRTPVILKRGMSATIEEWLKAAEYLMARGKHFVILCERGIRTFETYTRNTLDLSAVPAVKELTHLPVFVDPSHGAGKRSLVGPLSLAAIAAGADGLLIEVHPQPEQAVSDAQQQLTPSEFAVLMSSLRPIVEAVGREV
;
A
#
# COMPACT_ATOMS: atom_id res chain seq x y z
N VAL A 1 12.45 -17.84 21.90
CA VAL A 1 11.78 -19.11 21.57
C VAL A 1 11.16 -18.91 20.19
N GLU A 2 11.59 -19.73 19.23
CA GLU A 2 11.03 -19.73 17.88
C GLU A 2 9.66 -20.43 17.93
N ARG A 3 8.61 -19.77 17.38
CA ARG A 3 7.25 -20.32 17.33
C ARG A 3 6.84 -20.45 15.88
N THR A 4 6.24 -21.56 15.51
CA THR A 4 5.66 -21.80 14.19
C THR A 4 4.15 -21.68 14.28
N ILE A 5 3.56 -20.86 13.43
CA ILE A 5 2.10 -20.75 13.29
C ILE A 5 1.67 -21.59 12.09
N ILE A 6 0.76 -22.53 12.30
CA ILE A 6 0.20 -23.38 11.26
C ILE A 6 -1.26 -23.00 11.06
N GLY A 7 -1.60 -22.49 9.88
CA GLY A 7 -2.97 -22.20 9.49
C GLY A 7 -3.66 -23.43 8.90
N ALA A 8 -4.63 -24.01 9.61
CA ALA A 8 -5.52 -24.99 9.04
C ALA A 8 -6.71 -24.26 8.38
N VAL A 9 -6.72 -24.21 7.03
CA VAL A 9 -7.75 -23.52 6.26
C VAL A 9 -8.67 -24.56 5.62
N GLY A 10 -9.98 -24.46 5.90
CA GLY A 10 -10.97 -25.38 5.31
C GLY A 10 -12.41 -24.94 5.59
N ALA A 11 -13.34 -25.43 4.77
CA ALA A 11 -14.78 -25.21 4.94
C ALA A 11 -15.36 -26.31 5.85
N LEU A 12 -15.17 -26.18 7.16
CA LEU A 12 -15.77 -27.07 8.14
C LEU A 12 -16.98 -26.39 8.79
N GLU A 13 -18.03 -27.17 9.10
CA GLU A 13 -19.15 -26.72 9.92
C GLU A 13 -18.73 -26.60 11.40
N GLU A 14 -19.46 -25.79 12.19
CA GLU A 14 -19.09 -25.51 13.59
C GLU A 14 -18.81 -26.74 14.45
N PRO A 15 -19.64 -27.81 14.43
CA PRO A 15 -19.35 -29.01 15.24
C PRO A 15 -18.05 -29.72 14.84
N GLN A 16 -17.69 -29.65 13.55
CA GLN A 16 -16.44 -30.24 13.04
C GLN A 16 -15.22 -29.41 13.42
N LYS A 17 -15.37 -28.09 13.49
CA LYS A 17 -14.29 -27.17 13.93
C LYS A 17 -13.95 -27.40 15.39
N GLU A 18 -14.95 -27.50 16.26
CA GLU A 18 -14.76 -27.77 17.69
C GLU A 18 -14.04 -29.10 17.90
N LEU A 19 -14.50 -30.17 17.28
CA LEU A 19 -13.87 -31.49 17.37
C LEU A 19 -12.42 -31.49 16.85
N LEU A 20 -12.17 -30.76 15.75
CA LEU A 20 -10.82 -30.62 15.23
C LEU A 20 -9.92 -29.82 16.19
N ALA A 21 -10.43 -28.74 16.77
CA ALA A 21 -9.70 -27.93 17.73
C ALA A 21 -9.33 -28.72 18.96
N GLU A 22 -10.25 -29.52 19.53
CA GLU A 22 -9.99 -30.45 20.64
C GLU A 22 -8.87 -31.43 20.29
N ARG A 23 -8.98 -32.10 19.13
CA ARG A 23 -7.95 -33.07 18.67
C ARG A 23 -6.59 -32.44 18.49
N LEU A 24 -6.51 -31.24 17.90
CA LEU A 24 -5.25 -30.54 17.71
C LEU A 24 -4.63 -30.11 19.04
N THR A 25 -5.44 -29.71 20.02
CA THR A 25 -4.96 -29.31 21.34
C THR A 25 -4.33 -30.50 22.13
N THR A 26 -4.70 -31.73 21.81
CA THR A 26 -4.09 -32.92 22.45
C THR A 26 -2.70 -33.28 21.93
N LEU A 27 -2.24 -32.66 20.85
CA LEU A 27 -0.92 -32.92 20.27
C LEU A 27 0.18 -32.28 21.13
N PRO A 28 1.25 -33.01 21.51
CA PRO A 28 2.24 -32.52 22.46
C PRO A 28 3.11 -31.36 22.00
N PHE A 29 3.06 -31.06 20.68
CA PHE A 29 3.78 -29.94 20.05
C PHE A 29 2.88 -28.75 19.75
N VAL A 30 1.59 -28.80 20.09
CA VAL A 30 0.63 -27.70 19.90
C VAL A 30 0.50 -26.94 21.21
N GLU A 31 0.96 -25.69 21.22
CA GLU A 31 0.84 -24.81 22.39
C GLU A 31 -0.60 -24.31 22.56
N ARG A 32 -1.25 -23.92 21.45
CA ARG A 32 -2.60 -23.35 21.45
C ARG A 32 -3.27 -23.52 20.08
N VAL A 33 -4.58 -23.78 20.09
CA VAL A 33 -5.45 -23.71 18.91
C VAL A 33 -6.35 -22.49 19.04
N VAL A 34 -6.40 -21.67 17.99
CA VAL A 34 -7.24 -20.47 17.93
C VAL A 34 -8.23 -20.62 16.77
N PRO A 35 -9.51 -20.86 17.03
CA PRO A 35 -10.54 -20.87 15.98
C PRO A 35 -10.77 -19.43 15.52
N ILE A 36 -10.52 -19.16 14.23
CA ILE A 36 -10.78 -17.85 13.63
C ILE A 36 -12.16 -17.90 12.96
N LEU A 37 -13.11 -17.16 13.49
CA LEU A 37 -14.50 -17.14 13.02
C LEU A 37 -14.72 -16.15 11.86
N LYS A 38 -13.83 -15.17 11.69
CA LYS A 38 -13.92 -14.17 10.62
C LYS A 38 -13.76 -14.79 9.23
N PRO A 39 -14.35 -14.19 8.18
CA PRO A 39 -14.26 -14.70 6.80
C PRO A 39 -12.85 -14.57 6.18
N TYR A 40 -11.91 -13.94 6.87
CA TYR A 40 -10.48 -13.86 6.57
C TYR A 40 -9.68 -14.43 7.74
N LYS A 41 -8.63 -15.21 7.47
CA LYS A 41 -7.90 -16.01 8.45
C LYS A 41 -6.46 -15.55 8.59
N LEU A 42 -5.73 -15.52 7.46
CA LEU A 42 -4.31 -15.22 7.40
C LEU A 42 -4.03 -13.75 7.72
N VAL A 43 -4.90 -12.83 7.28
CA VAL A 43 -4.77 -11.41 7.59
C VAL A 43 -5.26 -11.04 8.98
N SER A 44 -5.96 -11.96 9.69
CA SER A 44 -6.60 -11.65 10.97
C SER A 44 -5.57 -11.51 12.10
N ARG A 45 -5.75 -10.48 12.92
CA ARG A 45 -4.97 -10.32 14.16
C ARG A 45 -5.22 -11.45 15.16
N GLU A 46 -6.33 -12.15 15.07
CA GLU A 46 -6.61 -13.33 15.91
C GLU A 46 -5.60 -14.45 15.66
N GLY A 47 -5.21 -14.68 14.39
CA GLY A 47 -4.20 -15.66 14.02
C GLY A 47 -2.76 -15.18 14.16
N HIS A 48 -2.55 -13.87 14.06
CA HIS A 48 -1.24 -13.22 14.12
C HIS A 48 -1.32 -11.96 15.00
N PRO A 49 -1.18 -12.06 16.34
CA PRO A 49 -1.39 -10.94 17.27
C PRO A 49 -0.41 -9.78 17.09
N GLU A 50 0.84 -10.07 16.73
CA GLU A 50 1.88 -9.07 16.56
C GLU A 50 1.77 -8.36 15.21
N PRO A 51 1.99 -7.03 15.15
CA PRO A 51 2.05 -6.30 13.88
C PRO A 51 3.13 -6.86 12.95
N SER A 52 2.80 -7.01 11.68
CA SER A 52 3.78 -7.44 10.67
C SER A 52 4.70 -6.29 10.28
N THR A 53 5.96 -6.65 10.05
CA THR A 53 6.96 -5.76 9.49
C THR A 53 7.47 -6.31 8.15
N ILE A 54 7.71 -5.42 7.18
CA ILE A 54 8.09 -5.78 5.81
C ILE A 54 9.40 -5.08 5.47
N PRO A 55 10.51 -5.81 5.28
CA PRO A 55 11.77 -5.21 4.85
C PRO A 55 11.69 -4.79 3.37
N VAL A 56 12.17 -3.58 3.06
CA VAL A 56 12.25 -3.04 1.70
C VAL A 56 13.51 -2.19 1.58
N GLY A 57 14.53 -2.69 0.89
CA GLY A 57 15.85 -2.05 0.87
C GLY A 57 16.36 -1.84 2.30
N ASP A 58 16.76 -0.62 2.61
CA ASP A 58 17.29 -0.22 3.93
C ASP A 58 16.19 0.23 4.92
N THR A 59 14.90 0.10 4.54
CA THR A 59 13.78 0.49 5.40
C THR A 59 12.89 -0.69 5.76
N THR A 60 12.04 -0.50 6.77
CA THR A 60 11.09 -1.51 7.23
C THR A 60 9.71 -0.88 7.35
N VAL A 61 8.76 -1.35 6.53
CA VAL A 61 7.35 -0.95 6.62
C VAL A 61 6.72 -1.60 7.85
N GLY A 62 5.90 -0.86 8.61
CA GLY A 62 5.28 -1.35 9.84
C GLY A 62 6.18 -1.27 11.08
N GLY A 63 7.45 -0.84 10.92
CA GLY A 63 8.37 -0.56 12.02
C GLY A 63 8.13 0.80 12.69
N ARG A 64 9.11 1.25 13.46
CA ARG A 64 9.04 2.56 14.14
C ARG A 64 9.19 3.73 13.18
N ARG A 65 9.99 3.56 12.13
CA ARG A 65 10.21 4.61 11.12
C ARG A 65 8.99 4.75 10.22
N LEU A 66 8.54 6.00 10.03
CA LEU A 66 7.50 6.33 9.05
C LEU A 66 8.02 6.08 7.64
N CYS A 67 7.24 5.40 6.82
CA CYS A 67 7.51 5.21 5.41
C CYS A 67 6.79 6.28 4.58
N VAL A 68 7.52 6.99 3.71
CA VAL A 68 6.93 7.96 2.77
C VAL A 68 7.30 7.58 1.34
N VAL A 69 6.30 7.15 0.59
CA VAL A 69 6.39 6.82 -0.83
C VAL A 69 6.00 8.06 -1.63
N ALA A 70 6.96 8.71 -2.27
CA ALA A 70 6.74 9.96 -2.99
C ALA A 70 7.21 9.87 -4.44
N GLY A 71 6.57 10.61 -5.33
CA GLY A 71 6.89 10.66 -6.75
C GLY A 71 5.67 10.93 -7.61
N PRO A 72 5.80 11.00 -8.94
CA PRO A 72 4.72 11.44 -9.81
C PRO A 72 3.58 10.41 -9.91
N CYS A 73 2.41 10.89 -10.35
CA CYS A 73 1.31 10.00 -10.73
C CYS A 73 1.74 9.03 -11.83
N ALA A 74 2.34 9.55 -12.89
CA ALA A 74 2.85 8.78 -14.03
C ALA A 74 4.31 9.14 -14.30
N VAL A 75 5.06 8.18 -14.85
CA VAL A 75 6.34 8.47 -15.52
C VAL A 75 6.01 9.06 -16.88
N GLU A 76 6.47 10.28 -17.15
CA GLU A 76 6.12 11.07 -18.35
C GLU A 76 7.32 11.35 -19.24
N SER A 77 8.47 11.57 -18.66
CA SER A 77 9.75 11.73 -19.34
C SER A 77 10.91 11.36 -18.43
N ARG A 78 12.11 11.21 -19.02
CA ARG A 78 13.34 10.98 -18.26
C ARG A 78 13.66 12.14 -17.33
N GLU A 79 13.56 13.37 -17.82
CA GLU A 79 13.81 14.59 -17.08
C GLU A 79 12.89 14.73 -15.88
N GLN A 80 11.59 14.48 -16.09
CA GLN A 80 10.58 14.56 -15.05
C GLN A 80 10.84 13.59 -13.92
N ILE A 81 11.05 12.28 -14.22
CA ILE A 81 11.19 11.26 -13.17
C ILE A 81 12.53 11.40 -12.41
N LEU A 82 13.63 11.72 -13.10
CA LEU A 82 14.92 11.86 -12.45
C LEU A 82 14.97 13.11 -11.55
N ALA A 83 14.44 14.23 -12.01
CA ALA A 83 14.33 15.44 -11.19
C ALA A 83 13.46 15.19 -9.96
N THR A 84 12.28 14.60 -10.16
CA THR A 84 11.39 14.27 -9.04
C THR A 84 12.05 13.31 -8.05
N ALA A 85 12.74 12.27 -8.52
CA ALA A 85 13.40 11.29 -7.66
C ALA A 85 14.50 11.95 -6.79
N ALA A 86 15.30 12.85 -7.37
CA ALA A 86 16.31 13.61 -6.64
C ALA A 86 15.67 14.50 -5.56
N ASP A 87 14.64 15.25 -5.92
CA ASP A 87 13.95 16.18 -5.02
C ASP A 87 13.26 15.45 -3.85
N VAL A 88 12.53 14.37 -4.12
CA VAL A 88 11.85 13.64 -3.04
C VAL A 88 12.86 12.92 -2.14
N LYS A 89 13.98 12.42 -2.69
CA LYS A 89 15.08 11.86 -1.89
C LYS A 89 15.67 12.91 -0.96
N ALA A 90 15.98 14.08 -1.47
CA ALA A 90 16.55 15.19 -0.70
C ALA A 90 15.60 15.65 0.42
N ALA A 91 14.29 15.60 0.19
CA ALA A 91 13.26 15.93 1.18
C ALA A 91 13.00 14.82 2.21
N GLY A 92 13.59 13.62 2.05
CA GLY A 92 13.50 12.53 3.02
C GLY A 92 12.44 11.44 2.69
N ALA A 93 11.98 11.35 1.45
CA ALA A 93 11.19 10.19 1.02
C ALA A 93 11.98 8.89 1.20
N THR A 94 11.30 7.82 1.61
CA THR A 94 11.91 6.50 1.80
C THR A 94 11.82 5.61 0.57
N MET A 95 10.89 5.90 -0.34
CA MET A 95 10.65 5.13 -1.57
C MET A 95 10.18 6.08 -2.68
N LEU A 96 10.50 5.72 -3.93
CA LEU A 96 10.02 6.42 -5.12
C LEU A 96 8.80 5.72 -5.71
N ARG A 97 7.74 6.46 -5.99
CA ARG A 97 6.63 5.97 -6.80
C ARG A 97 6.68 6.55 -8.22
N GLY A 98 6.14 5.82 -9.17
CA GLY A 98 5.89 6.27 -10.53
C GLY A 98 5.07 5.24 -11.29
N GLY A 99 3.96 5.64 -11.91
CA GLY A 99 3.15 4.73 -12.73
C GLY A 99 3.75 4.60 -14.14
N ALA A 100 4.32 3.45 -14.47
CA ALA A 100 4.76 3.12 -15.83
C ALA A 100 3.57 2.67 -16.70
N PHE A 101 2.63 1.93 -16.10
CA PHE A 101 1.34 1.53 -16.68
C PHE A 101 0.22 2.29 -16.00
N LYS A 102 -0.80 2.72 -16.75
CA LYS A 102 -1.91 3.53 -16.21
C LYS A 102 -3.26 2.94 -16.58
N PRO A 103 -4.06 2.49 -15.59
CA PRO A 103 -5.44 2.09 -15.83
C PRO A 103 -6.28 3.35 -16.09
N ARG A 104 -6.86 3.48 -17.28
CA ARG A 104 -7.65 4.64 -17.67
C ARG A 104 -9.10 4.27 -17.95
N THR A 105 -9.99 5.20 -17.62
CA THR A 105 -11.41 5.07 -17.95
C THR A 105 -11.66 5.34 -19.44
N SER A 106 -10.89 6.26 -20.03
CA SER A 106 -10.93 6.56 -21.46
C SER A 106 -9.74 5.91 -22.19
N PRO A 107 -9.95 5.25 -23.33
CA PRO A 107 -8.87 4.71 -24.14
C PRO A 107 -8.00 5.79 -24.83
N TYR A 108 -8.46 7.03 -24.83
CA TYR A 108 -7.75 8.17 -25.40
C TYR A 108 -6.81 8.87 -24.42
N ASP A 109 -6.91 8.54 -23.11
CA ASP A 109 -6.03 9.08 -22.11
C ASP A 109 -4.63 8.45 -22.20
N PHE A 110 -3.63 9.13 -21.64
CA PHE A 110 -2.26 8.62 -21.56
C PHE A 110 -2.20 7.27 -20.81
N GLN A 111 -1.79 6.21 -21.51
CA GLN A 111 -1.77 4.83 -21.00
C GLN A 111 -0.51 4.48 -20.20
N GLY A 112 0.42 5.41 -20.01
CA GLY A 112 1.74 5.20 -19.45
C GLY A 112 2.81 4.98 -20.51
N MET A 113 4.07 5.09 -20.11
CA MET A 113 5.23 4.82 -20.98
C MET A 113 5.56 3.32 -21.06
N LYS A 114 4.86 2.49 -20.31
CA LYS A 114 5.03 1.04 -20.27
C LYS A 114 6.49 0.64 -19.97
N GLU A 115 7.09 -0.22 -20.79
CA GLU A 115 8.47 -0.70 -20.61
C GLU A 115 9.48 0.44 -20.53
N ALA A 116 9.35 1.46 -21.39
CA ALA A 116 10.22 2.64 -21.32
C ALA A 116 10.12 3.36 -19.96
N GLY A 117 8.92 3.39 -19.37
CA GLY A 117 8.71 3.93 -18.03
C GLY A 117 9.37 3.09 -16.93
N LEU A 118 9.38 1.76 -17.08
CA LEU A 118 10.10 0.87 -16.16
C LEU A 118 11.61 1.08 -16.23
N ASP A 119 12.17 1.26 -17.43
CA ASP A 119 13.61 1.54 -17.60
C ASP A 119 14.01 2.86 -16.93
N LEU A 120 13.18 3.89 -17.05
CA LEU A 120 13.39 5.17 -16.38
C LEU A 120 13.28 5.06 -14.85
N LEU A 121 12.38 4.23 -14.32
CA LEU A 121 12.31 3.96 -12.87
C LEU A 121 13.57 3.23 -12.38
N ARG A 122 14.08 2.27 -13.18
CA ARG A 122 15.34 1.58 -12.88
C ARG A 122 16.52 2.56 -12.84
N GLU A 123 16.59 3.51 -13.80
CA GLU A 123 17.60 4.58 -13.82
C GLU A 123 17.47 5.47 -12.57
N ALA A 124 16.26 5.91 -12.22
CA ALA A 124 16.01 6.71 -11.04
C ALA A 124 16.45 6.02 -9.74
N ARG A 125 16.20 4.69 -9.61
CA ARG A 125 16.70 3.89 -8.49
C ARG A 125 18.23 3.86 -8.45
N GLN A 126 18.89 3.67 -9.58
CA GLN A 126 20.36 3.65 -9.64
C GLN A 126 20.98 4.98 -9.18
N GLN A 127 20.35 6.10 -9.50
CA GLN A 127 20.84 7.44 -9.13
C GLN A 127 20.54 7.80 -7.67
N THR A 128 19.40 7.39 -7.14
CA THR A 128 18.95 7.85 -5.82
C THR A 128 19.06 6.80 -4.72
N GLY A 129 19.13 5.52 -5.07
CA GLY A 129 19.03 4.40 -4.12
C GLY A 129 17.62 4.19 -3.55
N LEU A 130 16.61 4.96 -3.99
CA LEU A 130 15.23 4.79 -3.50
C LEU A 130 14.62 3.50 -4.06
N PRO A 131 14.05 2.62 -3.21
CA PRO A 131 13.24 1.51 -3.66
C PRO A 131 12.06 1.98 -4.50
N ILE A 132 11.69 1.20 -5.52
CA ILE A 132 10.65 1.56 -6.49
C ILE A 132 9.30 0.93 -6.12
N VAL A 133 8.28 1.78 -6.08
CA VAL A 133 6.87 1.39 -5.97
C VAL A 133 6.18 1.71 -7.29
N THR A 134 5.73 0.69 -8.02
CA THR A 134 5.02 0.90 -9.30
C THR A 134 3.82 -0.03 -9.43
N GLU A 135 2.82 0.41 -10.19
CA GLU A 135 1.55 -0.28 -10.33
C GLU A 135 1.62 -1.37 -11.40
N VAL A 136 1.13 -2.56 -11.06
CA VAL A 136 0.80 -3.60 -12.02
C VAL A 136 -0.70 -3.54 -12.32
N VAL A 137 -1.05 -3.49 -13.60
CA VAL A 137 -2.43 -3.30 -14.07
C VAL A 137 -3.02 -4.60 -14.61
N ASP A 138 -2.19 -5.40 -15.26
CA ASP A 138 -2.57 -6.66 -15.90
C ASP A 138 -1.57 -7.78 -15.56
N VAL A 139 -2.04 -9.04 -15.56
CA VAL A 139 -1.20 -10.22 -15.33
C VAL A 139 -0.11 -10.35 -16.39
N HIS A 140 -0.39 -9.96 -17.63
CA HIS A 140 0.59 -10.03 -18.74
C HIS A 140 1.79 -9.09 -18.54
N ASP A 141 1.65 -8.02 -17.76
CA ASP A 141 2.73 -7.08 -17.48
C ASP A 141 3.51 -7.45 -16.20
N LEU A 142 3.03 -8.43 -15.43
CA LEU A 142 3.54 -8.73 -14.09
C LEU A 142 5.03 -9.07 -14.08
N GLU A 143 5.51 -9.94 -14.98
CA GLU A 143 6.92 -10.34 -15.03
C GLU A 143 7.83 -9.13 -15.27
N ARG A 144 7.47 -8.26 -16.21
CA ARG A 144 8.24 -7.05 -16.52
C ARG A 144 8.26 -6.06 -15.38
N VAL A 145 7.12 -5.88 -14.71
CA VAL A 145 7.02 -4.98 -13.54
C VAL A 145 7.87 -5.53 -12.39
N LEU A 146 7.90 -6.84 -12.17
CA LEU A 146 8.71 -7.50 -11.14
C LEU A 146 10.21 -7.28 -11.29
N GLU A 147 10.73 -7.08 -12.51
CA GLU A 147 12.15 -6.79 -12.75
C GLU A 147 12.60 -5.44 -12.17
N VAL A 148 11.65 -4.53 -11.91
CA VAL A 148 11.92 -3.16 -11.47
C VAL A 148 11.33 -2.86 -10.10
N ALA A 149 10.16 -3.36 -9.79
CA ALA A 149 9.44 -3.05 -8.57
C ALA A 149 10.07 -3.69 -7.33
N ASP A 150 10.39 -2.89 -6.33
CA ASP A 150 10.71 -3.35 -4.97
C ASP A 150 9.43 -3.54 -4.15
N ILE A 151 8.36 -2.82 -4.51
CA ILE A 151 6.99 -3.05 -4.06
C ILE A 151 6.05 -2.93 -5.25
N LEU A 152 5.19 -3.93 -5.47
CA LEU A 152 4.08 -3.85 -6.40
C LEU A 152 2.94 -2.99 -5.81
N GLN A 153 2.28 -2.20 -6.64
CA GLN A 153 1.02 -1.56 -6.26
C GLN A 153 -0.13 -2.20 -7.02
N LEU A 154 -1.16 -2.60 -6.30
CA LEU A 154 -2.46 -2.96 -6.86
C LEU A 154 -3.42 -1.78 -6.67
N GLY A 155 -3.80 -1.19 -7.79
CA GLY A 155 -4.67 -0.02 -7.81
C GLY A 155 -6.10 -0.35 -7.37
N THR A 156 -6.83 0.67 -6.96
CA THR A 156 -8.20 0.60 -6.46
C THR A 156 -9.16 -0.19 -7.37
N ARG A 157 -9.00 -0.04 -8.70
CA ARG A 157 -9.85 -0.74 -9.68
C ARG A 157 -9.56 -2.24 -9.75
N ASN A 158 -8.37 -2.66 -9.30
CA ASN A 158 -7.91 -4.04 -9.30
C ASN A 158 -8.06 -4.74 -7.93
N MET A 159 -8.65 -4.08 -6.92
CA MET A 159 -8.86 -4.72 -5.61
C MET A 159 -9.70 -6.00 -5.70
N GLN A 160 -10.61 -6.09 -6.65
CA GLN A 160 -11.47 -7.26 -6.90
C GLN A 160 -11.09 -8.03 -8.17
N ASN A 161 -9.93 -7.74 -8.76
CA ASN A 161 -9.40 -8.54 -9.87
C ASN A 161 -8.72 -9.79 -9.31
N PHE A 162 -9.50 -10.80 -8.97
CA PHE A 162 -9.02 -12.00 -8.29
C PHE A 162 -8.00 -12.80 -9.10
N ALA A 163 -8.03 -12.71 -10.44
CA ALA A 163 -6.99 -13.30 -11.28
C ALA A 163 -5.64 -12.62 -11.05
N LEU A 164 -5.61 -11.29 -11.06
CA LEU A 164 -4.40 -10.51 -10.79
C LEU A 164 -3.95 -10.68 -9.32
N LEU A 165 -4.87 -10.67 -8.36
CA LEU A 165 -4.55 -10.94 -6.95
C LEU A 165 -3.89 -12.30 -6.77
N SER A 166 -4.40 -13.34 -7.44
CA SER A 166 -3.83 -14.68 -7.37
C SER A 166 -2.41 -14.73 -7.96
N ALA A 167 -2.20 -14.15 -9.14
CA ALA A 167 -0.87 -14.10 -9.78
C ALA A 167 0.15 -13.31 -8.93
N VAL A 168 -0.24 -12.13 -8.42
CA VAL A 168 0.61 -11.33 -7.53
C VAL A 168 0.85 -12.05 -6.20
N GLY A 169 -0.12 -12.82 -5.72
CA GLY A 169 -0.01 -13.61 -4.50
C GLY A 169 1.12 -14.66 -4.55
N GLU A 170 1.47 -15.17 -5.72
CA GLU A 170 2.54 -16.15 -5.94
C GLU A 170 3.94 -15.53 -6.01
N CYS A 171 4.04 -14.19 -6.15
CA CYS A 171 5.31 -13.48 -6.21
C CYS A 171 5.86 -13.20 -4.80
N ARG A 172 7.18 -13.08 -4.66
CA ARG A 172 7.83 -12.74 -3.39
C ARG A 172 7.84 -11.24 -3.07
N THR A 173 7.81 -10.39 -4.10
CA THR A 173 7.85 -8.92 -3.99
C THR A 173 6.69 -8.42 -3.13
N PRO A 174 6.92 -7.55 -2.13
CA PRO A 174 5.86 -6.94 -1.33
C PRO A 174 4.79 -6.25 -2.18
N VAL A 175 3.57 -6.12 -1.67
CA VAL A 175 2.47 -5.51 -2.40
C VAL A 175 1.71 -4.49 -1.55
N ILE A 176 1.45 -3.32 -2.14
CA ILE A 176 0.48 -2.34 -1.62
C ILE A 176 -0.87 -2.61 -2.28
N LEU A 177 -1.87 -2.95 -1.48
CA LEU A 177 -3.24 -3.18 -1.91
C LEU A 177 -4.10 -1.95 -1.58
N LYS A 178 -4.45 -1.16 -2.58
CA LYS A 178 -5.34 0.00 -2.42
C LYS A 178 -6.79 -0.43 -2.25
N ARG A 179 -7.49 0.19 -1.27
CA ARG A 179 -8.91 -0.02 -1.03
C ARG A 179 -9.76 0.36 -2.24
N GLY A 180 -10.76 -0.43 -2.55
CA GLY A 180 -11.77 -0.12 -3.57
C GLY A 180 -12.61 1.10 -3.18
N MET A 181 -13.02 1.91 -4.16
CA MET A 181 -13.74 3.17 -3.91
C MET A 181 -15.11 2.98 -3.25
N SER A 182 -15.70 1.80 -3.33
CA SER A 182 -16.98 1.45 -2.69
C SER A 182 -16.85 0.18 -1.84
N ALA A 183 -15.62 -0.20 -1.48
CA ALA A 183 -15.33 -1.40 -0.72
C ALA A 183 -15.46 -1.15 0.79
N THR A 184 -16.13 -2.07 1.47
CA THR A 184 -16.10 -2.15 2.93
C THR A 184 -14.70 -2.57 3.41
N ILE A 185 -14.42 -2.37 4.69
CA ILE A 185 -13.18 -2.88 5.31
C ILE A 185 -13.08 -4.40 5.19
N GLU A 186 -14.20 -5.11 5.37
CA GLU A 186 -14.23 -6.57 5.26
C GLU A 186 -13.88 -7.06 3.84
N GLU A 187 -14.42 -6.43 2.79
CA GLU A 187 -14.08 -6.76 1.40
C GLU A 187 -12.61 -6.49 1.09
N TRP A 188 -12.06 -5.42 1.65
CA TRP A 188 -10.64 -5.09 1.51
C TRP A 188 -9.73 -6.11 2.19
N LEU A 189 -10.09 -6.56 3.41
CA LEU A 189 -9.38 -7.63 4.12
C LEU A 189 -9.51 -8.99 3.41
N LYS A 190 -10.67 -9.30 2.83
CA LYS A 190 -10.85 -10.50 1.98
C LYS A 190 -9.98 -10.46 0.73
N ALA A 191 -9.80 -9.30 0.11
CA ALA A 191 -8.89 -9.15 -1.03
C ALA A 191 -7.41 -9.36 -0.61
N ALA A 192 -7.02 -8.86 0.56
CA ALA A 192 -5.70 -9.15 1.14
C ALA A 192 -5.54 -10.65 1.47
N GLU A 193 -6.60 -11.32 1.95
CA GLU A 193 -6.60 -12.76 2.19
C GLU A 193 -6.33 -13.57 0.90
N TYR A 194 -6.85 -13.15 -0.25
CA TYR A 194 -6.54 -13.78 -1.54
C TYR A 194 -5.05 -13.76 -1.86
N LEU A 195 -4.38 -12.64 -1.60
CA LEU A 195 -2.93 -12.53 -1.75
C LEU A 195 -2.20 -13.49 -0.81
N MET A 196 -2.57 -13.49 0.47
CA MET A 196 -1.91 -14.31 1.49
C MET A 196 -2.16 -15.80 1.32
N ALA A 197 -3.34 -16.20 0.84
CA ALA A 197 -3.68 -17.59 0.57
C ALA A 197 -2.85 -18.22 -0.55
N ARG A 198 -2.13 -17.40 -1.35
CA ARG A 198 -1.17 -17.85 -2.38
C ARG A 198 0.28 -17.90 -1.87
N GLY A 199 0.50 -17.71 -0.57
CA GLY A 199 1.83 -17.72 0.05
C GLY A 199 2.49 -16.34 0.19
N LYS A 200 1.77 -15.25 -0.16
CA LYS A 200 2.25 -13.89 0.04
C LYS A 200 2.24 -13.54 1.53
N HIS A 201 3.40 -13.17 2.08
CA HIS A 201 3.50 -12.74 3.48
C HIS A 201 3.61 -11.21 3.63
N PHE A 202 3.90 -10.48 2.55
CA PHE A 202 4.22 -9.06 2.57
C PHE A 202 3.14 -8.25 1.87
N VAL A 203 2.04 -7.98 2.58
CA VAL A 203 0.91 -7.17 2.11
C VAL A 203 0.82 -5.91 2.95
N ILE A 204 0.70 -4.76 2.29
CA ILE A 204 0.49 -3.43 2.87
C ILE A 204 -0.88 -2.96 2.43
N LEU A 205 -1.75 -2.63 3.36
CA LEU A 205 -3.03 -2.01 3.06
C LEU A 205 -2.84 -0.53 2.73
N CYS A 206 -3.66 0.05 1.83
CA CYS A 206 -3.61 1.49 1.55
C CYS A 206 -5.01 2.08 1.44
N GLU A 207 -5.38 2.89 2.43
CA GLU A 207 -6.58 3.73 2.36
C GLU A 207 -6.34 4.90 1.40
N ARG A 208 -7.28 5.18 0.49
CA ARG A 208 -7.14 6.19 -0.57
C ARG A 208 -8.43 6.97 -0.86
N GLY A 209 -9.38 6.89 0.04
CA GLY A 209 -10.69 7.49 -0.09
C GLY A 209 -11.73 6.57 -0.71
N ILE A 210 -12.95 6.74 -0.26
CA ILE A 210 -14.15 6.05 -0.71
C ILE A 210 -15.13 7.03 -1.36
N ARG A 211 -15.98 6.54 -2.23
CA ARG A 211 -17.09 7.33 -2.78
C ARG A 211 -18.17 7.52 -1.73
N THR A 212 -18.58 8.76 -1.56
CA THR A 212 -19.72 9.14 -0.72
C THR A 212 -20.60 10.12 -1.49
N PHE A 213 -21.58 10.70 -0.84
CA PHE A 213 -22.41 11.76 -1.43
C PHE A 213 -21.68 13.11 -1.57
N GLU A 214 -20.51 13.28 -0.91
CA GLU A 214 -19.73 14.53 -0.95
C GLU A 214 -19.05 14.68 -2.32
N THR A 215 -19.10 15.89 -2.86
CA THR A 215 -18.58 16.23 -4.20
C THR A 215 -17.49 17.29 -4.20
N TYR A 216 -17.21 17.92 -3.05
CA TYR A 216 -16.17 18.93 -2.95
C TYR A 216 -14.77 18.33 -3.12
N THR A 217 -14.55 17.12 -2.62
CA THR A 217 -13.34 16.34 -2.81
C THR A 217 -13.60 15.20 -3.79
N ARG A 218 -12.53 14.69 -4.42
CA ARG A 218 -12.63 13.57 -5.36
C ARG A 218 -13.21 12.31 -4.70
N ASN A 219 -12.81 12.05 -3.46
CA ASN A 219 -13.32 10.99 -2.59
C ASN A 219 -13.35 11.51 -1.15
N THR A 220 -14.01 10.80 -0.27
CA THR A 220 -13.91 11.00 1.19
C THR A 220 -12.80 10.13 1.72
N LEU A 221 -11.71 10.72 2.21
CA LEU A 221 -10.63 9.97 2.86
C LEU A 221 -11.11 9.44 4.21
N ASP A 222 -11.25 8.12 4.32
CA ASP A 222 -11.74 7.45 5.52
C ASP A 222 -10.60 7.19 6.50
N LEU A 223 -10.24 8.21 7.29
CA LEU A 223 -9.18 8.06 8.30
C LEU A 223 -9.60 7.14 9.46
N SER A 224 -10.89 6.92 9.67
CA SER A 224 -11.37 5.96 10.68
C SER A 224 -11.03 4.52 10.31
N ALA A 225 -10.84 4.23 9.02
CA ALA A 225 -10.38 2.91 8.56
C ALA A 225 -8.98 2.57 9.10
N VAL A 226 -8.12 3.56 9.38
CA VAL A 226 -6.75 3.30 9.86
C VAL A 226 -6.74 2.58 11.21
N PRO A 227 -7.30 3.13 12.30
CA PRO A 227 -7.37 2.41 13.57
C PRO A 227 -8.23 1.15 13.47
N ALA A 228 -9.33 1.16 12.71
CA ALA A 228 -10.21 -0.01 12.55
C ALA A 228 -9.47 -1.22 11.95
N VAL A 229 -8.70 -1.03 10.87
CA VAL A 229 -7.93 -2.16 10.30
C VAL A 229 -6.80 -2.61 11.23
N LYS A 230 -6.21 -1.71 12.00
CA LYS A 230 -5.20 -2.07 13.01
C LYS A 230 -5.75 -2.94 14.16
N GLU A 231 -7.03 -2.85 14.47
CA GLU A 231 -7.69 -3.78 15.40
C GLU A 231 -7.97 -5.14 14.75
N LEU A 232 -8.27 -5.16 13.45
CA LEU A 232 -8.74 -6.35 12.74
C LEU A 232 -7.61 -7.20 12.16
N THR A 233 -6.50 -6.56 11.75
CA THR A 233 -5.39 -7.22 11.04
C THR A 233 -4.03 -6.85 11.62
N HIS A 234 -3.05 -7.70 11.38
CA HIS A 234 -1.64 -7.46 11.70
C HIS A 234 -0.88 -6.70 10.59
N LEU A 235 -1.52 -6.49 9.43
CA LEU A 235 -0.90 -5.88 8.26
C LEU A 235 -0.64 -4.38 8.46
N PRO A 236 0.48 -3.84 7.98
CA PRO A 236 0.69 -2.40 7.99
C PRO A 236 -0.29 -1.67 7.08
N VAL A 237 -0.64 -0.43 7.46
CA VAL A 237 -1.59 0.41 6.71
C VAL A 237 -0.95 1.73 6.30
N PHE A 238 -0.99 2.02 5.00
CA PHE A 238 -0.64 3.30 4.40
C PHE A 238 -1.89 4.12 4.11
N VAL A 239 -1.69 5.41 3.95
CA VAL A 239 -2.73 6.34 3.50
C VAL A 239 -2.25 7.11 2.28
N ASP A 240 -3.12 7.28 1.30
CA ASP A 240 -2.90 8.05 0.08
C ASP A 240 -3.83 9.29 0.08
N PRO A 241 -3.41 10.39 0.69
CA PRO A 241 -4.22 11.61 0.73
C PRO A 241 -4.32 12.32 -0.63
N SER A 242 -3.35 12.10 -1.53
CA SER A 242 -3.38 12.67 -2.87
C SER A 242 -4.61 12.20 -3.64
N HIS A 243 -4.83 10.88 -3.73
CA HIS A 243 -6.03 10.34 -4.38
C HIS A 243 -7.28 10.45 -3.50
N GLY A 244 -7.12 10.46 -2.17
CA GLY A 244 -8.23 10.64 -1.24
C GLY A 244 -8.92 11.98 -1.45
N ALA A 245 -8.17 13.07 -1.38
CA ALA A 245 -8.70 14.43 -1.55
C ALA A 245 -8.90 14.82 -3.01
N GLY A 246 -7.95 14.47 -3.89
CA GLY A 246 -7.92 14.96 -5.27
C GLY A 246 -7.63 16.45 -5.39
N LYS A 247 -7.16 17.10 -4.31
CA LYS A 247 -6.84 18.53 -4.22
C LYS A 247 -5.53 18.75 -3.50
N ARG A 248 -4.60 19.45 -4.14
CA ARG A 248 -3.25 19.74 -3.64
C ARG A 248 -3.27 20.36 -2.23
N SER A 249 -4.13 21.36 -2.00
CA SER A 249 -4.22 22.07 -0.73
C SER A 249 -4.63 21.21 0.47
N LEU A 250 -5.26 20.06 0.24
CA LEU A 250 -5.72 19.16 1.28
C LEU A 250 -4.73 18.03 1.60
N VAL A 251 -3.73 17.80 0.72
CA VAL A 251 -2.76 16.71 0.91
C VAL A 251 -2.00 16.87 2.22
N GLY A 252 -1.49 18.06 2.51
CA GLY A 252 -0.75 18.34 3.74
C GLY A 252 -1.56 18.05 5.02
N PRO A 253 -2.68 18.73 5.25
CA PRO A 253 -3.54 18.49 6.42
C PRO A 253 -3.96 17.03 6.59
N LEU A 254 -4.33 16.35 5.51
CA LEU A 254 -4.76 14.95 5.55
C LEU A 254 -3.59 14.00 5.81
N SER A 255 -2.37 14.33 5.37
CA SER A 255 -1.16 13.58 5.71
C SER A 255 -0.87 13.62 7.20
N LEU A 256 -0.93 14.80 7.82
CA LEU A 256 -0.74 14.97 9.27
C LEU A 256 -1.80 14.16 10.06
N ALA A 257 -3.06 14.28 9.66
CA ALA A 257 -4.17 13.56 10.27
C ALA A 257 -4.04 12.03 10.10
N ALA A 258 -3.54 11.55 8.96
CA ALA A 258 -3.31 10.12 8.72
C ALA A 258 -2.25 9.53 9.67
N ILE A 259 -1.16 10.26 9.91
CA ILE A 259 -0.12 9.82 10.86
C ILE A 259 -0.67 9.86 12.30
N ALA A 260 -1.40 10.91 12.67
CA ALA A 260 -2.06 10.99 13.97
C ALA A 260 -3.06 9.85 14.19
N ALA A 261 -3.75 9.38 13.14
CA ALA A 261 -4.64 8.22 13.17
C ALA A 261 -3.90 6.87 13.26
N GLY A 262 -2.57 6.88 13.13
CA GLY A 262 -1.71 5.68 13.30
C GLY A 262 -1.27 5.00 12.00
N ALA A 263 -1.34 5.67 10.85
CA ALA A 263 -0.83 5.12 9.59
C ALA A 263 0.67 4.78 9.66
N ASP A 264 1.07 3.69 9.02
CA ASP A 264 2.47 3.23 8.97
C ASP A 264 3.26 3.91 7.86
N GLY A 265 2.57 4.57 6.93
CA GLY A 265 3.19 5.32 5.85
C GLY A 265 2.20 6.12 5.02
N LEU A 266 2.75 6.91 4.12
CA LEU A 266 2.02 7.79 3.20
C LEU A 266 2.41 7.51 1.76
N LEU A 267 1.42 7.63 0.84
CA LEU A 267 1.65 7.75 -0.60
C LEU A 267 1.34 9.17 -1.05
N ILE A 268 2.34 9.88 -1.54
CA ILE A 268 2.22 11.30 -1.93
C ILE A 268 2.58 11.46 -3.40
N GLU A 269 1.73 12.13 -4.15
CA GLU A 269 2.03 12.50 -5.53
C GLU A 269 2.81 13.81 -5.58
N VAL A 270 3.97 13.77 -6.24
CA VAL A 270 4.88 14.91 -6.40
C VAL A 270 5.29 15.04 -7.87
N HIS A 271 5.21 16.24 -8.42
CA HIS A 271 5.60 16.53 -9.79
C HIS A 271 6.34 17.86 -9.86
N PRO A 272 7.42 18.00 -10.65
CA PRO A 272 8.20 19.24 -10.72
C PRO A 272 7.38 20.44 -11.23
N GLN A 273 6.40 20.17 -12.08
CA GLN A 273 5.47 21.16 -12.66
C GLN A 273 4.07 20.56 -12.74
N PRO A 274 3.32 20.49 -11.62
CA PRO A 274 2.04 19.79 -11.55
C PRO A 274 1.01 20.24 -12.60
N GLU A 275 1.05 21.51 -13.00
CA GLU A 275 0.14 22.08 -14.00
C GLU A 275 0.34 21.50 -15.42
N GLN A 276 1.52 20.91 -15.67
CA GLN A 276 1.88 20.29 -16.95
C GLN A 276 1.72 18.76 -16.91
N ALA A 277 1.41 18.19 -15.74
CA ALA A 277 1.27 16.76 -15.59
C ALA A 277 0.16 16.20 -16.48
N VAL A 278 0.46 15.12 -17.20
CA VAL A 278 -0.51 14.43 -18.07
C VAL A 278 -1.53 13.60 -17.30
N SER A 279 -1.34 13.47 -15.98
CA SER A 279 -2.22 12.71 -15.10
C SER A 279 -2.32 13.35 -13.73
N ASP A 280 -3.56 13.45 -13.21
CA ASP A 280 -3.87 13.85 -11.82
C ASP A 280 -3.19 15.18 -11.37
N ALA A 281 -3.06 16.16 -12.27
CA ALA A 281 -2.42 17.45 -12.06
C ALA A 281 -2.88 18.20 -10.78
N GLN A 282 -4.17 18.10 -10.45
CA GLN A 282 -4.81 18.88 -9.38
C GLN A 282 -4.38 18.47 -7.95
N GLN A 283 -3.83 17.29 -7.79
CA GLN A 283 -3.52 16.70 -6.47
C GLN A 283 -2.03 16.55 -6.19
N GLN A 284 -1.18 16.69 -7.21
CA GLN A 284 0.27 16.55 -7.05
C GLN A 284 0.88 17.77 -6.37
N LEU A 285 1.74 17.54 -5.39
CA LEU A 285 2.54 18.59 -4.76
C LEU A 285 3.71 18.98 -5.67
N THR A 286 4.16 20.22 -5.55
CA THR A 286 5.51 20.61 -6.02
C THR A 286 6.58 20.02 -5.09
N PRO A 287 7.85 19.87 -5.52
CA PRO A 287 8.94 19.44 -4.65
C PRO A 287 9.10 20.31 -3.39
N SER A 288 8.91 21.63 -3.52
CA SER A 288 8.97 22.56 -2.38
C SER A 288 7.81 22.33 -1.38
N GLU A 289 6.60 22.13 -1.85
CA GLU A 289 5.45 21.80 -0.99
C GLU A 289 5.65 20.44 -0.30
N PHE A 290 6.25 19.47 -1.00
CA PHE A 290 6.59 18.18 -0.40
C PHE A 290 7.66 18.31 0.69
N ALA A 291 8.70 19.10 0.49
CA ALA A 291 9.71 19.37 1.52
C ALA A 291 9.12 20.04 2.76
N VAL A 292 8.20 20.99 2.58
CA VAL A 292 7.44 21.61 3.69
C VAL A 292 6.59 20.56 4.41
N LEU A 293 5.90 19.70 3.67
CA LEU A 293 5.12 18.60 4.27
C LEU A 293 6.02 17.70 5.13
N MET A 294 7.15 17.23 4.60
CA MET A 294 8.09 16.37 5.34
C MET A 294 8.58 16.99 6.64
N SER A 295 8.84 18.30 6.62
CA SER A 295 9.21 19.05 7.83
C SER A 295 8.05 19.12 8.83
N SER A 296 6.82 19.30 8.34
CA SER A 296 5.61 19.40 9.17
C SER A 296 5.19 18.06 9.79
N LEU A 297 5.59 16.94 9.19
CA LEU A 297 5.29 15.59 9.72
C LEU A 297 6.09 15.29 10.99
N ARG A 298 7.31 15.80 11.15
CA ARG A 298 8.22 15.45 12.26
C ARG A 298 7.57 15.53 13.64
N PRO A 299 6.98 16.67 14.07
CA PRO A 299 6.39 16.77 15.40
C PRO A 299 5.22 15.82 15.62
N ILE A 300 4.46 15.49 14.58
CA ILE A 300 3.35 14.53 14.68
C ILE A 300 3.90 13.11 14.80
N VAL A 301 4.91 12.76 14.01
CA VAL A 301 5.57 11.45 14.05
C VAL A 301 6.16 11.18 15.44
N GLU A 302 6.85 12.17 16.02
CA GLU A 302 7.39 12.11 17.38
C GLU A 302 6.27 11.98 18.43
N ALA A 303 5.19 12.75 18.30
CA ALA A 303 4.05 12.70 19.22
C ALA A 303 3.36 11.34 19.27
N VAL A 304 3.36 10.59 18.15
CA VAL A 304 2.80 9.22 18.10
C VAL A 304 3.85 8.13 18.38
N GLY A 305 5.05 8.50 18.84
CA GLY A 305 6.11 7.57 19.24
C GLY A 305 6.84 6.89 18.08
N ARG A 306 6.83 7.51 16.90
CA ARG A 306 7.54 7.03 15.69
C ARG A 306 8.77 7.87 15.37
N GLU A 307 9.50 7.45 14.34
CA GLU A 307 10.71 8.11 13.81
C GLU A 307 10.49 8.50 12.33
N VAL A 308 11.15 9.56 11.86
CA VAL A 308 11.11 10.02 10.46
C VAL A 308 12.29 9.42 9.69
#